data_f342a97ea937026d5f93eaf9f11e1558
#
_entry.id   f342a97ea937026d5f93eaf9f11e1558
#
_cell.length_a   1.000
_cell.length_b   1.000
_cell.length_c   1.000
_cell.angle_alpha   90.00
_cell.angle_beta   90.00
_cell.angle_gamma   90.00
#
_symmetry.space_group_name_H-M   'P 1'
#
loop_
_entity.id
_entity.type
_entity.pdbx_description
1 polymer ?
#
loop_
_entity_poly.entity_id
_entity_poly.type
_entity_poly.pdbx_seq_one_letter_code
_entity_poly.pdbx_strand_id
1 'polypeptide(L)'
;MNDQYGRRIDYMRVSVTDRCNLRCVYCMPGEGFSFLPHEDILSFEEIERVCRIGVRLGITKIKLTGGEPLVRRGIPAMPSNAFFIGILLKEQINELVSNGLASVNISIDTLDERRYFRMTRGGDIKKALEGMESALKYPDLKVKVNCVPFCEEDCISLALLAKKRKIDVRFIEMMPIGNGKNFNGKMSEEIYKLLHNEFGDYEIYKKRVGNGPAEYIRFHNFDGRIGFISALSHKFCYKCNRIRLTSEGFLKPCLQYGNGTDVREMLRNGADDSLIEEKMREAVFFKPDGHEFGRSGKGEEIETKKMSQIGG
;
A
#
# COMPACT_ATOMS: atom_id res chain seq x y z
N MET A 1 -9.61 -14.38 -11.27
CA MET A 1 -10.96 -13.86 -11.59
C MET A 1 -10.85 -12.76 -12.64
N ASN A 2 -11.87 -12.57 -13.47
CA ASN A 2 -11.96 -11.41 -14.36
C ASN A 2 -13.16 -10.55 -13.95
N ASP A 3 -13.03 -9.25 -14.09
CA ASP A 3 -14.15 -8.32 -13.91
C ASP A 3 -14.93 -8.14 -15.24
N GLN A 4 -16.01 -7.34 -15.21
CA GLN A 4 -16.85 -7.05 -16.37
C GLN A 4 -16.13 -6.31 -17.51
N TYR A 5 -14.96 -5.75 -17.27
CA TYR A 5 -14.11 -5.05 -18.25
C TYR A 5 -12.96 -5.93 -18.76
N GLY A 6 -12.94 -7.24 -18.41
CA GLY A 6 -11.92 -8.19 -18.82
C GLY A 6 -10.57 -8.06 -18.07
N ARG A 7 -10.48 -7.24 -17.00
CA ARG A 7 -9.26 -7.12 -16.22
C ARG A 7 -9.09 -8.35 -15.34
N ARG A 8 -7.92 -8.97 -15.39
CA ARG A 8 -7.57 -10.08 -14.50
C ARG A 8 -7.25 -9.56 -13.10
N ILE A 9 -8.04 -9.93 -12.11
CA ILE A 9 -7.84 -9.61 -10.71
C ILE A 9 -7.12 -10.75 -10.03
N ASP A 10 -5.83 -10.53 -9.73
CA ASP A 10 -4.92 -11.55 -9.19
C ASP A 10 -4.13 -11.08 -7.96
N TYR A 11 -4.45 -9.89 -7.42
CA TYR A 11 -3.74 -9.29 -6.32
C TYR A 11 -4.72 -8.80 -5.24
N MET A 12 -4.59 -9.33 -4.01
CA MET A 12 -5.37 -8.90 -2.85
C MET A 12 -4.49 -8.17 -1.83
N ARG A 13 -4.94 -7.00 -1.41
CA ARG A 13 -4.37 -6.29 -0.25
C ARG A 13 -5.23 -6.60 0.96
N VAL A 14 -4.60 -7.01 2.05
CA VAL A 14 -5.29 -7.39 3.29
C VAL A 14 -4.85 -6.47 4.41
N SER A 15 -5.75 -5.63 4.87
CA SER A 15 -5.54 -4.83 6.07
C SER A 15 -5.72 -5.71 7.29
N VAL A 16 -4.66 -5.88 8.07
CA VAL A 16 -4.69 -6.73 9.26
C VAL A 16 -5.06 -5.96 10.53
N THR A 17 -5.03 -4.63 10.48
CA THR A 17 -5.38 -3.74 11.58
C THR A 17 -5.58 -2.31 11.07
N ASP A 18 -6.42 -1.55 11.73
CA ASP A 18 -6.54 -0.10 11.54
C ASP A 18 -5.55 0.69 12.44
N ARG A 19 -4.92 0.01 13.41
CA ARG A 19 -3.97 0.62 14.35
C ARG A 19 -2.65 0.92 13.68
N CYS A 20 -2.04 2.03 14.10
CA CYS A 20 -0.73 2.47 13.64
C CYS A 20 0.03 3.12 14.78
N ASN A 21 1.33 2.96 14.80
CA ASN A 21 2.22 3.64 15.76
C ASN A 21 2.61 5.05 15.32
N LEU A 22 2.15 5.51 14.14
CA LEU A 22 2.25 6.87 13.65
C LEU A 22 0.86 7.50 13.43
N ARG A 23 0.86 8.83 13.22
CA ARG A 23 -0.35 9.63 12.94
C ARG A 23 -0.09 10.58 11.78
N CYS A 24 0.36 10.04 10.64
CA CYS A 24 0.70 10.86 9.48
C CYS A 24 -0.44 11.82 9.13
N VAL A 25 -0.08 13.10 8.92
CA VAL A 25 -1.04 14.20 8.78
C VAL A 25 -2.05 14.01 7.66
N TYR A 26 -1.66 13.37 6.57
CA TYR A 26 -2.53 13.09 5.42
C TYR A 26 -3.31 11.76 5.55
N CYS A 27 -2.90 10.87 6.46
CA CYS A 27 -3.51 9.55 6.62
C CYS A 27 -4.58 9.54 7.71
N MET A 28 -4.29 10.15 8.86
CA MET A 28 -5.15 10.17 10.04
C MET A 28 -5.36 11.59 10.54
N PRO A 29 -6.54 11.95 11.09
CA PRO A 29 -6.74 13.19 11.80
C PRO A 29 -5.87 13.24 13.07
N GLY A 30 -5.61 14.44 13.59
CA GLY A 30 -4.86 14.62 14.83
C GLY A 30 -5.62 14.14 16.06
N GLU A 31 -6.92 14.40 16.07
CA GLU A 31 -7.84 14.11 17.16
C GLU A 31 -9.13 13.49 16.62
N GLY A 32 -9.94 12.92 17.51
CA GLY A 32 -11.26 12.37 17.17
C GLY A 32 -11.21 11.10 16.30
N PHE A 33 -10.11 10.36 16.32
CA PHE A 33 -10.01 9.07 15.64
C PHE A 33 -10.22 7.92 16.64
N SER A 34 -11.30 7.17 16.42
CA SER A 34 -11.57 5.95 17.17
C SER A 34 -11.13 4.75 16.34
N PHE A 35 -10.33 3.87 16.97
CA PHE A 35 -10.00 2.57 16.40
C PHE A 35 -11.17 1.62 16.52
N LEU A 36 -11.21 0.65 15.63
CA LEU A 36 -12.18 -0.44 15.71
C LEU A 36 -12.02 -1.22 17.04
N PRO A 37 -13.11 -1.62 17.69
CA PRO A 37 -13.08 -2.60 18.76
C PRO A 37 -12.36 -3.87 18.28
N HIS A 38 -11.72 -4.59 19.21
CA HIS A 38 -10.95 -5.78 18.84
C HIS A 38 -11.83 -6.88 18.23
N GLU A 39 -13.05 -7.01 18.73
CA GLU A 39 -14.07 -7.94 18.23
C GLU A 39 -14.53 -7.64 16.81
N ASP A 40 -14.37 -6.40 16.33
CA ASP A 40 -14.73 -6.01 14.97
C ASP A 40 -13.62 -6.24 13.96
N ILE A 41 -12.41 -6.55 14.40
CA ILE A 41 -11.29 -6.89 13.53
C ILE A 41 -11.32 -8.38 13.20
N LEU A 42 -11.05 -8.75 11.95
CA LEU A 42 -10.92 -10.15 11.54
C LEU A 42 -9.82 -10.86 12.34
N SER A 43 -10.07 -12.09 12.79
CA SER A 43 -9.05 -12.97 13.35
C SER A 43 -8.04 -13.40 12.25
N PHE A 44 -6.92 -14.01 12.64
CA PHE A 44 -5.98 -14.54 11.64
C PHE A 44 -6.57 -15.73 10.89
N GLU A 45 -7.37 -16.56 11.55
CA GLU A 45 -8.08 -17.69 10.96
C GLU A 45 -9.12 -17.23 9.94
N GLU A 46 -9.87 -16.15 10.24
CA GLU A 46 -10.80 -15.53 9.32
C GLU A 46 -10.06 -14.97 8.08
N ILE A 47 -8.94 -14.25 8.29
CA ILE A 47 -8.09 -13.73 7.21
C ILE A 47 -7.55 -14.88 6.36
N GLU A 48 -7.01 -15.92 6.99
CA GLU A 48 -6.48 -17.10 6.28
C GLU A 48 -7.55 -17.77 5.44
N ARG A 49 -8.77 -17.95 5.98
CA ARG A 49 -9.90 -18.53 5.27
C ARG A 49 -10.25 -17.72 4.01
N VAL A 50 -10.37 -16.39 4.12
CA VAL A 50 -10.62 -15.50 2.96
C VAL A 50 -9.47 -15.54 1.96
N CYS A 51 -8.23 -15.56 2.42
CA CYS A 51 -7.06 -15.67 1.54
C CYS A 51 -7.05 -16.99 0.77
N ARG A 52 -7.38 -18.10 1.42
CA ARG A 52 -7.46 -19.44 0.81
C ARG A 52 -8.54 -19.50 -0.28
N ILE A 53 -9.72 -18.92 -0.01
CA ILE A 53 -10.78 -18.76 -1.01
C ILE A 53 -10.27 -17.90 -2.18
N GLY A 54 -9.63 -16.78 -1.89
CA GLY A 54 -9.02 -15.90 -2.91
C GLY A 54 -8.03 -16.64 -3.81
N VAL A 55 -7.19 -17.52 -3.25
CA VAL A 55 -6.22 -18.33 -4.02
C VAL A 55 -6.96 -19.29 -4.96
N ARG A 56 -8.02 -19.98 -4.52
CA ARG A 56 -8.86 -20.81 -5.40
C ARG A 56 -9.48 -20.00 -6.55
N LEU A 57 -9.79 -18.73 -6.30
CA LEU A 57 -10.31 -17.79 -7.28
C LEU A 57 -9.25 -17.19 -8.22
N GLY A 58 -7.96 -17.55 -8.03
CA GLY A 58 -6.85 -17.11 -8.88
C GLY A 58 -6.10 -15.85 -8.37
N ILE A 59 -6.26 -15.50 -7.11
CA ILE A 59 -5.35 -14.54 -6.44
C ILE A 59 -3.99 -15.23 -6.31
N THR A 60 -2.99 -14.64 -6.92
CA THR A 60 -1.60 -15.14 -6.90
C THR A 60 -0.71 -14.31 -5.99
N LYS A 61 -1.20 -13.19 -5.50
CA LYS A 61 -0.46 -12.31 -4.63
C LYS A 61 -1.33 -11.74 -3.52
N ILE A 62 -0.86 -11.94 -2.30
CA ILE A 62 -1.44 -11.32 -1.10
C ILE A 62 -0.40 -10.33 -0.55
N LYS A 63 -0.88 -9.15 -0.15
CA LYS A 63 -0.06 -8.15 0.49
C LYS A 63 -0.69 -7.70 1.79
N LEU A 64 -0.02 -7.96 2.89
CA LEU A 64 -0.44 -7.45 4.18
C LEU A 64 -0.19 -5.94 4.26
N THR A 65 -1.14 -5.25 4.85
CA THR A 65 -1.17 -3.81 5.05
C THR A 65 -2.03 -3.51 6.29
N GLY A 66 -2.39 -2.27 6.51
CA GLY A 66 -3.23 -1.85 7.63
C GLY A 66 -3.03 -0.37 7.88
N GLY A 67 -3.09 0.02 9.16
CA GLY A 67 -2.33 1.15 9.65
C GLY A 67 -0.83 0.78 9.58
N GLU A 68 -0.28 0.20 10.65
CA GLU A 68 1.04 -0.46 10.62
C GLU A 68 0.86 -1.95 10.98
N PRO A 69 1.07 -2.88 10.05
CA PRO A 69 0.86 -4.30 10.32
C PRO A 69 1.64 -4.84 11.52
N LEU A 70 2.87 -4.38 11.74
CA LEU A 70 3.76 -4.88 12.79
C LEU A 70 3.32 -4.50 14.21
N VAL A 71 2.32 -3.64 14.38
CA VAL A 71 1.72 -3.39 15.71
C VAL A 71 0.79 -4.52 16.14
N ARG A 72 0.30 -5.35 15.19
CA ARG A 72 -0.52 -6.51 15.48
C ARG A 72 0.38 -7.69 15.81
N ARG A 73 0.24 -8.24 17.03
CA ARG A 73 1.00 -9.43 17.46
C ARG A 73 0.69 -10.62 16.55
N GLY A 74 1.70 -11.43 16.24
CA GLY A 74 1.57 -12.65 15.43
C GLY A 74 1.72 -12.44 13.92
N ILE A 75 1.85 -11.21 13.42
CA ILE A 75 2.09 -10.93 12.00
C ILE A 75 3.34 -11.61 11.43
N PRO A 76 4.48 -11.67 12.13
CA PRO A 76 5.68 -12.31 11.57
C PRO A 76 5.48 -13.78 11.18
N ALA A 77 4.53 -14.48 11.80
CA ALA A 77 4.21 -15.87 11.48
C ALA A 77 3.40 -16.04 10.18
N MET A 78 2.91 -14.97 9.58
CA MET A 78 2.12 -15.02 8.34
C MET A 78 3.04 -14.88 7.10
N PRO A 79 3.18 -15.93 6.25
CA PRO A 79 3.98 -15.84 5.03
C PRO A 79 3.34 -14.86 4.04
N SER A 80 4.02 -13.75 3.73
CA SER A 80 3.43 -12.72 2.88
C SER A 80 4.43 -11.70 2.34
N ASN A 81 4.00 -10.95 1.34
CA ASN A 81 4.62 -9.66 1.01
C ASN A 81 3.92 -8.57 1.82
N ALA A 82 4.63 -7.72 2.51
CA ALA A 82 4.01 -6.80 3.42
C ALA A 82 4.38 -5.33 3.17
N PHE A 83 3.56 -4.46 3.74
CA PHE A 83 3.73 -3.01 3.70
C PHE A 83 3.95 -2.54 5.14
N PHE A 84 5.10 -1.92 5.42
CA PHE A 84 5.46 -1.46 6.76
C PHE A 84 5.86 0.01 6.74
N ILE A 85 5.66 0.69 7.85
CA ILE A 85 6.24 2.03 8.08
C ILE A 85 7.77 1.92 8.31
N GLY A 86 8.23 0.76 8.76
CA GLY A 86 9.65 0.48 8.95
C GLY A 86 10.15 0.62 10.38
N ILE A 87 9.47 1.38 11.25
CA ILE A 87 9.94 1.65 12.63
C ILE A 87 10.09 0.38 13.46
N LEU A 88 9.19 -0.59 13.30
CA LEU A 88 9.21 -1.88 14.02
C LEU A 88 9.90 -2.99 13.24
N LEU A 89 10.38 -2.70 12.03
CA LEU A 89 10.88 -3.72 11.12
C LEU A 89 12.20 -4.33 11.62
N LYS A 90 13.10 -3.53 12.18
CA LYS A 90 14.40 -3.99 12.70
C LYS A 90 14.26 -5.13 13.71
N GLU A 91 13.28 -5.05 14.57
CA GLU A 91 13.06 -6.01 15.66
C GLU A 91 12.46 -7.33 15.17
N GLN A 92 11.68 -7.29 14.07
CA GLN A 92 10.88 -8.42 13.60
C GLN A 92 11.37 -9.02 12.27
N ILE A 93 12.37 -8.41 11.61
CA ILE A 93 12.79 -8.79 10.25
C ILE A 93 13.26 -10.23 10.14
N ASN A 94 13.99 -10.74 11.15
CA ASN A 94 14.52 -12.11 11.15
C ASN A 94 13.38 -13.13 11.08
N GLU A 95 12.35 -12.95 11.92
CA GLU A 95 11.19 -13.83 11.95
C GLU A 95 10.35 -13.71 10.67
N LEU A 96 10.16 -12.49 10.16
CA LEU A 96 9.47 -12.25 8.90
C LEU A 96 10.15 -12.97 7.73
N VAL A 97 11.48 -12.89 7.62
CA VAL A 97 12.23 -13.53 6.54
C VAL A 97 12.21 -15.06 6.69
N SER A 98 12.37 -15.59 7.91
CA SER A 98 12.27 -17.05 8.15
C SER A 98 10.90 -17.61 7.81
N ASN A 99 9.85 -16.80 7.91
CA ASN A 99 8.49 -17.16 7.49
C ASN A 99 8.16 -16.78 6.03
N GLY A 100 9.17 -16.51 5.20
CA GLY A 100 9.01 -16.38 3.76
C GLY A 100 8.65 -14.98 3.26
N LEU A 101 8.98 -13.91 4.00
CA LEU A 101 8.84 -12.55 3.49
C LEU A 101 9.68 -12.34 2.23
N ALA A 102 9.06 -12.16 1.07
CA ALA A 102 9.76 -12.00 -0.21
C ALA A 102 9.95 -10.53 -0.62
N SER A 103 9.16 -9.62 -0.08
CA SER A 103 9.34 -8.18 -0.33
C SER A 103 8.74 -7.31 0.77
N VAL A 104 9.40 -6.20 1.03
CA VAL A 104 8.95 -5.18 1.97
C VAL A 104 8.81 -3.83 1.27
N ASN A 105 7.77 -3.07 1.61
CA ASN A 105 7.66 -1.68 1.23
C ASN A 105 7.64 -0.84 2.50
N ILE A 106 8.55 0.10 2.59
CA ILE A 106 8.74 0.99 3.73
C ILE A 106 8.25 2.37 3.34
N SER A 107 7.42 3.00 4.17
CA SER A 107 6.89 4.33 3.91
C SER A 107 7.79 5.38 4.55
N ILE A 108 8.45 6.19 3.72
CA ILE A 108 9.32 7.30 4.14
C ILE A 108 9.07 8.47 3.20
N ASP A 109 8.47 9.55 3.71
CA ASP A 109 8.12 10.71 2.88
C ASP A 109 9.21 11.79 2.89
N THR A 110 10.11 11.77 3.87
CA THR A 110 11.23 12.70 4.01
C THR A 110 12.36 12.07 4.83
N LEU A 111 13.61 12.48 4.56
CA LEU A 111 14.78 12.14 5.37
C LEU A 111 15.13 13.23 6.39
N ASP A 112 14.49 14.41 6.34
CA ASP A 112 14.64 15.46 7.33
C ASP A 112 13.95 15.06 8.65
N GLU A 113 14.72 14.99 9.75
CA GLU A 113 14.23 14.56 11.08
C GLU A 113 13.05 15.39 11.58
N ARG A 114 13.15 16.72 11.44
CA ARG A 114 12.12 17.62 11.95
C ARG A 114 10.85 17.55 11.11
N ARG A 115 10.99 17.44 9.78
CA ARG A 115 9.87 17.29 8.87
C ARG A 115 9.20 15.93 9.08
N TYR A 116 9.97 14.85 9.19
CA TYR A 116 9.44 13.51 9.48
C TYR A 116 8.65 13.50 10.78
N PHE A 117 9.22 14.05 11.86
CA PHE A 117 8.54 14.15 13.16
C PHE A 117 7.20 14.90 13.07
N ARG A 118 7.17 16.04 12.35
CA ARG A 118 5.94 16.81 12.16
C ARG A 118 4.91 16.05 11.29
N MET A 119 5.35 15.49 10.17
CA MET A 119 4.47 14.79 9.23
C MET A 119 3.86 13.52 9.82
N THR A 120 4.61 12.82 10.63
CA THR A 120 4.19 11.58 11.28
C THR A 120 3.59 11.77 12.66
N ARG A 121 3.61 13.00 13.17
CA ARG A 121 3.21 13.37 14.53
C ARG A 121 3.91 12.55 15.62
N GLY A 122 5.25 12.59 15.60
CA GLY A 122 6.08 11.98 16.64
C GLY A 122 6.93 10.79 16.22
N GLY A 123 6.97 10.46 14.92
CA GLY A 123 7.83 9.38 14.43
C GLY A 123 9.32 9.74 14.45
N ASP A 124 10.14 8.70 14.54
CA ASP A 124 11.60 8.77 14.48
C ASP A 124 12.09 8.18 13.17
N ILE A 125 12.64 9.03 12.28
CA ILE A 125 13.16 8.60 10.98
C ILE A 125 14.36 7.64 11.11
N LYS A 126 15.17 7.77 12.16
CA LYS A 126 16.32 6.89 12.38
C LYS A 126 15.88 5.45 12.53
N LYS A 127 14.80 5.21 13.27
CA LYS A 127 14.23 3.85 13.42
C LYS A 127 13.71 3.28 12.10
N ALA A 128 13.07 4.11 11.25
CA ALA A 128 12.61 3.68 9.94
C ALA A 128 13.80 3.32 9.01
N LEU A 129 14.86 4.13 9.04
CA LEU A 129 16.09 3.85 8.30
C LEU A 129 16.83 2.61 8.83
N GLU A 130 16.91 2.41 10.14
CA GLU A 130 17.45 1.20 10.75
C GLU A 130 16.66 -0.05 10.31
N GLY A 131 15.34 0.05 10.24
CA GLY A 131 14.48 -1.01 9.72
C GLY A 131 14.80 -1.32 8.24
N MET A 132 14.98 -0.30 7.42
CA MET A 132 15.38 -0.43 6.02
C MET A 132 16.76 -1.10 5.89
N GLU A 133 17.77 -0.62 6.61
CA GLU A 133 19.11 -1.19 6.57
C GLU A 133 19.13 -2.65 7.08
N SER A 134 18.29 -2.98 8.06
CA SER A 134 18.14 -4.35 8.53
C SER A 134 17.54 -5.27 7.46
N ALA A 135 16.58 -4.77 6.68
CA ALA A 135 16.00 -5.51 5.57
C ALA A 135 17.01 -5.72 4.41
N LEU A 136 17.88 -4.75 4.16
CA LEU A 136 18.91 -4.82 3.11
C LEU A 136 20.01 -5.86 3.39
N LYS A 137 20.13 -6.36 4.61
CA LYS A 137 21.06 -7.46 4.94
C LYS A 137 20.63 -8.79 4.33
N TYR A 138 19.41 -8.92 3.85
CA TYR A 138 18.87 -10.11 3.20
C TYR A 138 18.88 -9.92 1.67
N PRO A 139 19.80 -10.56 0.93
CA PRO A 139 20.01 -10.28 -0.50
C PRO A 139 18.82 -10.65 -1.38
N ASP A 140 18.00 -11.61 -0.96
CA ASP A 140 16.81 -12.07 -1.70
C ASP A 140 15.56 -11.24 -1.36
N LEU A 141 15.60 -10.45 -0.30
CA LEU A 141 14.48 -9.61 0.11
C LEU A 141 14.40 -8.34 -0.75
N LYS A 142 13.31 -8.16 -1.46
CA LYS A 142 13.09 -6.96 -2.28
C LYS A 142 12.63 -5.79 -1.40
N VAL A 143 13.50 -4.84 -1.20
CA VAL A 143 13.21 -3.62 -0.42
C VAL A 143 12.76 -2.50 -1.34
N LYS A 144 11.66 -1.84 -0.98
CA LYS A 144 11.11 -0.67 -1.67
C LYS A 144 10.77 0.41 -0.66
N VAL A 145 11.12 1.64 -0.98
CA VAL A 145 10.69 2.83 -0.24
C VAL A 145 9.55 3.50 -0.99
N ASN A 146 8.47 3.81 -0.29
CA ASN A 146 7.36 4.59 -0.83
C ASN A 146 7.40 5.98 -0.23
N CYS A 147 7.17 6.97 -1.06
CA CYS A 147 7.06 8.36 -0.68
C CYS A 147 5.81 8.97 -1.30
N VAL A 148 5.03 9.69 -0.49
CA VAL A 148 4.08 10.69 -0.99
C VAL A 148 4.81 12.03 -0.96
N PRO A 149 5.20 12.58 -2.14
CA PRO A 149 6.11 13.72 -2.21
C PRO A 149 5.38 15.05 -1.98
N PHE A 150 5.91 15.88 -1.07
CA PHE A 150 5.38 17.21 -0.77
C PHE A 150 6.32 18.34 -1.18
N CYS A 151 7.63 18.11 -1.18
CA CYS A 151 8.62 19.12 -1.59
C CYS A 151 9.75 18.48 -2.44
N GLU A 152 10.50 19.33 -3.12
CA GLU A 152 11.53 18.92 -4.08
C GLU A 152 12.76 18.33 -3.38
N GLU A 153 13.15 18.92 -2.27
CA GLU A 153 14.31 18.46 -1.49
C GLU A 153 14.12 17.02 -1.01
N ASP A 154 12.89 16.65 -0.62
CA ASP A 154 12.58 15.28 -0.22
C ASP A 154 12.64 14.32 -1.41
N CYS A 155 12.18 14.75 -2.60
CA CYS A 155 12.29 13.92 -3.80
C CYS A 155 13.75 13.62 -4.16
N ILE A 156 14.61 14.63 -4.12
CA ILE A 156 16.05 14.47 -4.42
C ILE A 156 16.72 13.59 -3.36
N SER A 157 16.53 13.90 -2.08
CA SER A 157 17.17 13.15 -0.98
C SER A 157 16.75 11.69 -0.94
N LEU A 158 15.48 11.39 -1.20
CA LEU A 158 14.99 10.01 -1.28
C LEU A 158 15.50 9.29 -2.52
N ALA A 159 15.57 9.95 -3.69
CA ALA A 159 16.14 9.36 -4.89
C ALA A 159 17.60 8.95 -4.68
N LEU A 160 18.37 9.70 -3.90
CA LEU A 160 19.76 9.37 -3.53
C LEU A 160 19.88 8.05 -2.75
N LEU A 161 18.82 7.59 -2.07
CA LEU A 161 18.83 6.25 -1.45
C LEU A 161 18.99 5.17 -2.52
N ALA A 162 18.32 5.29 -3.67
CA ALA A 162 18.43 4.36 -4.79
C ALA A 162 19.77 4.48 -5.53
N LYS A 163 20.46 5.61 -5.44
CA LYS A 163 21.80 5.77 -6.04
C LYS A 163 22.84 4.84 -5.41
N LYS A 164 22.78 4.68 -4.10
CA LYS A 164 23.80 3.94 -3.31
C LYS A 164 23.34 2.55 -2.85
N ARG A 165 22.13 2.13 -3.19
CA ARG A 165 21.53 0.87 -2.69
C ARG A 165 20.66 0.24 -3.77
N LYS A 166 20.62 -1.10 -3.79
CA LYS A 166 19.72 -1.88 -4.67
C LYS A 166 18.27 -1.85 -4.17
N ILE A 167 17.68 -0.66 -4.04
CA ILE A 167 16.29 -0.45 -3.63
C ILE A 167 15.50 0.26 -4.73
N ASP A 168 14.17 0.11 -4.67
CA ASP A 168 13.28 0.89 -5.50
C ASP A 168 12.68 2.02 -4.65
N VAL A 169 12.95 3.28 -4.98
CA VAL A 169 12.23 4.42 -4.40
C VAL A 169 11.04 4.75 -5.27
N ARG A 170 9.83 4.82 -4.70
CA ARG A 170 8.60 5.04 -5.45
C ARG A 170 7.89 6.29 -4.97
N PHE A 171 7.70 7.22 -5.86
CA PHE A 171 6.89 8.41 -5.65
C PHE A 171 5.43 8.10 -6.00
N ILE A 172 4.53 8.44 -5.10
CA ILE A 172 3.10 8.14 -5.20
C ILE A 172 2.34 9.45 -5.16
N GLU A 173 1.57 9.73 -6.21
CA GLU A 173 0.70 10.91 -6.21
C GLU A 173 -0.33 10.82 -5.08
N MET A 174 -0.53 11.93 -4.38
CA MET A 174 -1.48 12.03 -3.28
C MET A 174 -2.91 11.83 -3.78
N MET A 175 -3.53 10.75 -3.35
CA MET A 175 -4.94 10.48 -3.66
C MET A 175 -5.85 11.18 -2.65
N PRO A 176 -6.91 11.88 -3.08
CA PRO A 176 -7.81 12.64 -2.21
C PRO A 176 -8.81 11.71 -1.47
N ILE A 177 -8.28 10.82 -0.62
CA ILE A 177 -9.06 9.87 0.18
C ILE A 177 -8.92 10.24 1.66
N GLY A 178 -10.04 10.24 2.38
CA GLY A 178 -10.07 10.59 3.80
C GLY A 178 -9.41 11.95 4.05
N ASN A 179 -8.41 11.99 4.92
CA ASN A 179 -7.68 13.23 5.24
C ASN A 179 -6.77 13.71 4.10
N GLY A 180 -6.38 12.83 3.18
CA GLY A 180 -5.53 13.14 2.02
C GLY A 180 -6.11 14.22 1.10
N LYS A 181 -7.45 14.41 1.08
CA LYS A 181 -8.13 15.46 0.30
C LYS A 181 -7.73 16.89 0.68
N ASN A 182 -7.13 17.08 1.86
CA ASN A 182 -6.71 18.39 2.37
C ASN A 182 -5.23 18.69 2.05
N PHE A 183 -4.56 17.83 1.30
CA PHE A 183 -3.13 17.94 1.00
C PHE A 183 -2.87 17.88 -0.50
N ASN A 184 -1.97 18.71 -0.96
CA ASN A 184 -1.47 18.70 -2.33
C ASN A 184 -0.06 18.12 -2.35
N GLY A 185 0.12 16.96 -3.00
CA GLY A 185 1.42 16.37 -3.27
C GLY A 185 1.96 16.80 -4.63
N LYS A 186 3.25 16.58 -4.85
CA LYS A 186 3.89 16.76 -6.16
C LYS A 186 3.36 15.73 -7.17
N MET A 187 3.17 16.18 -8.40
CA MET A 187 2.77 15.30 -9.50
C MET A 187 3.99 14.59 -10.11
N SER A 188 3.75 13.43 -10.68
CA SER A 188 4.84 12.62 -11.26
C SER A 188 5.68 13.37 -12.29
N GLU A 189 5.07 14.17 -13.14
CA GLU A 189 5.77 14.96 -14.16
C GLU A 189 6.72 16.01 -13.58
N GLU A 190 6.33 16.65 -12.48
CA GLU A 190 7.18 17.62 -11.78
C GLU A 190 8.43 16.92 -11.25
N ILE A 191 8.24 15.71 -10.67
CA ILE A 191 9.34 14.92 -10.10
C ILE A 191 10.25 14.38 -11.21
N TYR A 192 9.69 13.95 -12.35
CA TYR A 192 10.50 13.54 -13.52
C TYR A 192 11.44 14.67 -13.95
N LYS A 193 10.92 15.89 -14.14
CA LYS A 193 11.72 17.05 -14.53
C LYS A 193 12.78 17.39 -13.48
N LEU A 194 12.40 17.40 -12.21
CA LEU A 194 13.30 17.67 -11.11
C LEU A 194 14.48 16.68 -11.08
N LEU A 195 14.19 15.37 -11.12
CA LEU A 195 15.23 14.34 -11.04
C LEU A 195 16.10 14.28 -12.31
N HIS A 196 15.53 14.59 -13.49
CA HIS A 196 16.31 14.72 -14.71
C HIS A 196 17.30 15.91 -14.63
N ASN A 197 16.87 17.06 -14.13
CA ASN A 197 17.71 18.23 -13.94
C ASN A 197 18.85 17.95 -12.93
N GLU A 198 18.57 17.18 -11.87
CA GLU A 198 19.54 16.91 -10.82
C GLU A 198 20.53 15.79 -11.18
N PHE A 199 20.06 14.72 -11.85
CA PHE A 199 20.85 13.49 -12.05
C PHE A 199 21.18 13.19 -13.51
N GLY A 200 20.67 13.98 -14.44
CA GLY A 200 20.86 13.80 -15.89
C GLY A 200 19.91 12.77 -16.50
N ASP A 201 20.38 12.17 -17.60
CA ASP A 201 19.57 11.25 -18.39
C ASP A 201 19.28 9.92 -17.68
N TYR A 202 18.13 9.35 -18.00
CA TYR A 202 17.67 8.07 -17.48
C TYR A 202 17.11 7.19 -18.61
N GLU A 203 17.08 5.89 -18.37
CA GLU A 203 16.40 4.91 -19.20
C GLU A 203 15.05 4.50 -18.60
N ILE A 204 14.05 4.25 -19.47
CA ILE A 204 12.78 3.64 -19.03
C ILE A 204 13.04 2.16 -18.77
N TYR A 205 12.75 1.71 -17.53
CA TYR A 205 12.93 0.33 -17.14
C TYR A 205 11.71 -0.51 -17.53
N LYS A 206 11.79 -1.19 -18.69
CA LYS A 206 10.67 -1.94 -19.29
C LYS A 206 10.35 -3.27 -18.62
N LYS A 207 11.27 -3.85 -17.81
CA LYS A 207 11.03 -5.13 -17.13
C LYS A 207 10.02 -4.95 -16.00
N ARG A 208 9.07 -5.90 -15.90
CA ARG A 208 8.04 -5.86 -14.85
C ARG A 208 8.66 -6.00 -13.45
N VAL A 209 8.40 -5.04 -12.57
CA VAL A 209 8.86 -5.04 -11.19
C VAL A 209 7.69 -5.28 -10.23
N GLY A 210 7.43 -6.55 -9.96
CA GLY A 210 6.30 -6.96 -9.10
C GLY A 210 4.92 -6.82 -9.79
N ASN A 211 3.84 -6.75 -9.01
CA ASN A 211 2.44 -6.72 -9.51
C ASN A 211 1.76 -5.35 -9.33
N GLY A 212 2.51 -4.34 -8.89
CA GLY A 212 1.98 -2.98 -8.71
C GLY A 212 1.95 -2.19 -10.02
N PRO A 213 1.30 -1.01 -10.02
CA PRO A 213 1.15 -0.16 -11.19
C PRO A 213 2.35 0.76 -11.44
N ALA A 214 3.39 0.71 -10.60
CA ALA A 214 4.53 1.61 -10.71
C ALA A 214 5.27 1.41 -12.03
N GLU A 215 5.53 2.50 -12.72
CA GLU A 215 6.44 2.61 -13.85
C GLU A 215 7.81 3.04 -13.34
N TYR A 216 8.88 2.51 -13.96
CA TYR A 216 10.21 2.69 -13.41
C TYR A 216 11.16 3.32 -14.41
N ILE A 217 12.04 4.19 -13.90
CA ILE A 217 13.22 4.68 -14.60
C ILE A 217 14.48 4.27 -13.85
N ARG A 218 15.61 4.29 -14.55
CA ARG A 218 16.93 4.05 -13.98
C ARG A 218 17.92 5.08 -14.51
N PHE A 219 18.58 5.77 -13.60
CA PHE A 219 19.73 6.62 -13.93
C PHE A 219 20.98 5.77 -14.09
N HIS A 220 21.91 6.15 -14.95
CA HIS A 220 23.12 5.38 -15.25
C HIS A 220 23.98 5.08 -14.00
N ASN A 221 23.99 6.01 -13.05
CA ASN A 221 24.82 5.93 -11.83
C ASN A 221 24.06 5.42 -10.61
N PHE A 222 22.90 4.75 -10.80
CA PHE A 222 22.05 4.26 -9.71
C PHE A 222 22.10 2.73 -9.64
N ASP A 223 22.31 2.20 -8.43
CA ASP A 223 22.19 0.77 -8.16
C ASP A 223 20.73 0.31 -8.16
N GLY A 224 19.85 1.15 -7.66
CA GLY A 224 18.41 0.93 -7.59
C GLY A 224 17.63 1.64 -8.71
N ARG A 225 16.33 1.78 -8.52
CA ARG A 225 15.41 2.37 -9.51
C ARG A 225 14.51 3.39 -8.86
N ILE A 226 14.03 4.33 -9.68
CA ILE A 226 12.98 5.27 -9.29
C ILE A 226 11.68 4.82 -9.94
N GLY A 227 10.62 4.70 -9.14
CA GLY A 227 9.30 4.30 -9.59
C GLY A 227 8.28 5.42 -9.41
N PHE A 228 7.26 5.43 -10.24
CA PHE A 228 6.16 6.39 -10.18
C PHE A 228 4.82 5.67 -10.13
N ILE A 229 3.96 6.09 -9.21
CA ILE A 229 2.57 5.64 -9.11
C ILE A 229 1.68 6.86 -9.36
N SER A 230 1.46 7.13 -10.63
CA SER A 230 0.76 8.31 -11.14
C SER A 230 -0.75 8.06 -11.12
N ALA A 231 -1.32 8.00 -9.89
CA ALA A 231 -2.71 7.63 -9.70
C ALA A 231 -3.71 8.68 -10.23
N LEU A 232 -3.29 9.94 -10.30
CA LEU A 232 -4.11 11.06 -10.76
C LEU A 232 -3.78 11.48 -12.18
N SER A 233 -2.49 11.70 -12.49
CA SER A 233 -2.05 12.21 -13.79
C SER A 233 -2.11 11.14 -14.89
N HIS A 234 -1.74 9.90 -14.59
CA HIS A 234 -1.74 8.79 -15.55
C HIS A 234 -2.50 7.59 -14.95
N LYS A 235 -3.84 7.68 -15.02
CA LYS A 235 -4.71 6.64 -14.47
C LYS A 235 -4.38 5.26 -15.05
N PHE A 236 -4.14 4.30 -14.17
CA PHE A 236 -3.87 2.89 -14.53
C PHE A 236 -5.07 1.96 -14.23
N CYS A 237 -6.28 2.53 -14.15
CA CYS A 237 -7.49 1.77 -13.82
C CYS A 237 -7.78 0.67 -14.83
N TYR A 238 -7.52 0.91 -16.11
CA TYR A 238 -7.72 -0.05 -17.20
C TYR A 238 -6.90 -1.34 -17.05
N LYS A 239 -5.80 -1.33 -16.27
CA LYS A 239 -4.96 -2.50 -15.95
C LYS A 239 -4.94 -2.82 -14.45
N CYS A 240 -5.89 -2.30 -13.69
CA CYS A 240 -5.92 -2.50 -12.25
C CYS A 240 -6.33 -3.92 -11.89
N ASN A 241 -5.42 -4.68 -11.30
CA ASN A 241 -5.58 -6.08 -10.92
C ASN A 241 -5.90 -6.30 -9.43
N ARG A 242 -6.34 -5.26 -8.69
CA ARG A 242 -6.38 -5.28 -7.22
C ARG A 242 -7.77 -5.31 -6.65
N ILE A 243 -7.91 -6.05 -5.52
CA ILE A 243 -8.98 -5.93 -4.55
C ILE A 243 -8.40 -5.70 -3.17
N ARG A 244 -9.24 -5.30 -2.21
CA ARG A 244 -8.83 -5.02 -0.84
C ARG A 244 -9.76 -5.69 0.14
N LEU A 245 -9.19 -6.29 1.19
CA LEU A 245 -9.91 -6.71 2.38
C LEU A 245 -9.53 -5.74 3.52
N THR A 246 -10.50 -5.05 4.09
CA THR A 246 -10.27 -4.16 5.23
C THR A 246 -10.09 -4.99 6.52
N SER A 247 -9.57 -4.37 7.57
CA SER A 247 -9.38 -5.06 8.86
C SER A 247 -10.70 -5.49 9.52
N GLU A 248 -11.78 -4.83 9.19
CA GLU A 248 -13.14 -5.19 9.64
C GLU A 248 -13.83 -6.22 8.73
N GLY A 249 -13.14 -6.74 7.69
CA GLY A 249 -13.68 -7.79 6.83
C GLY A 249 -14.53 -7.31 5.67
N PHE A 250 -14.43 -6.04 5.29
CA PHE A 250 -15.13 -5.54 4.11
C PHE A 250 -14.26 -5.70 2.86
N LEU A 251 -14.75 -6.46 1.88
CA LEU A 251 -14.05 -6.69 0.61
C LEU A 251 -14.41 -5.59 -0.38
N LYS A 252 -13.42 -4.75 -0.74
CA LYS A 252 -13.57 -3.60 -1.64
C LYS A 252 -12.97 -3.88 -3.01
N PRO A 253 -13.72 -3.69 -4.09
CA PRO A 253 -13.20 -3.80 -5.45
C PRO A 253 -12.35 -2.58 -5.86
N CYS A 254 -12.63 -1.40 -5.30
CA CYS A 254 -11.91 -0.16 -5.60
C CYS A 254 -11.56 0.61 -4.32
N LEU A 255 -10.54 1.45 -4.40
CA LEU A 255 -10.10 2.30 -3.28
C LEU A 255 -11.02 3.49 -3.08
N GLN A 256 -11.52 4.10 -4.16
CA GLN A 256 -12.29 5.34 -4.11
C GLN A 256 -13.71 5.16 -3.61
N TYR A 257 -14.36 4.04 -3.94
CA TYR A 257 -15.77 3.83 -3.67
C TYR A 257 -16.02 3.06 -2.38
N GLY A 258 -17.14 3.37 -1.71
CA GLY A 258 -17.56 2.71 -0.48
C GLY A 258 -18.19 1.34 -0.68
N ASN A 259 -18.57 0.98 -1.91
CA ASN A 259 -19.20 -0.30 -2.24
C ASN A 259 -18.28 -1.51 -2.03
N GLY A 260 -18.88 -2.66 -1.78
CA GLY A 260 -18.18 -3.93 -1.55
C GLY A 260 -19.06 -4.93 -0.82
N THR A 261 -18.43 -5.95 -0.22
CA THR A 261 -19.10 -7.06 0.46
C THR A 261 -18.60 -7.21 1.89
N ASP A 262 -19.47 -7.28 2.87
CA ASP A 262 -19.11 -7.62 4.24
C ASP A 262 -18.89 -9.14 4.37
N VAL A 263 -17.62 -9.53 4.31
CA VAL A 263 -17.21 -10.93 4.45
C VAL A 263 -17.18 -11.37 5.91
N ARG A 264 -16.94 -10.45 6.85
CA ARG A 264 -16.95 -10.75 8.29
C ARG A 264 -18.29 -11.26 8.75
N GLU A 265 -19.36 -10.55 8.37
CA GLU A 265 -20.71 -10.96 8.72
C GLU A 265 -21.02 -12.37 8.21
N MET A 266 -20.64 -12.66 6.96
CA MET A 266 -20.80 -13.99 6.38
C MET A 266 -20.04 -15.07 7.16
N LEU A 267 -18.76 -14.80 7.48
CA LEU A 267 -17.89 -15.72 8.23
C LEU A 267 -18.49 -16.06 9.60
N ARG A 268 -18.98 -15.06 10.32
CA ARG A 268 -19.49 -15.17 11.70
C ARG A 268 -20.89 -15.76 11.78
N ASN A 269 -21.67 -15.61 10.72
CA ASN A 269 -22.98 -16.25 10.56
C ASN A 269 -22.89 -17.69 10.03
N GLY A 270 -21.68 -18.26 9.90
CA GLY A 270 -21.50 -19.66 9.53
C GLY A 270 -21.64 -19.94 8.04
N ALA A 271 -21.49 -18.94 7.18
CA ALA A 271 -21.48 -19.15 5.73
C ALA A 271 -20.40 -20.15 5.31
N ASP A 272 -20.73 -21.05 4.40
CA ASP A 272 -19.76 -21.96 3.83
C ASP A 272 -18.81 -21.24 2.86
N ASP A 273 -17.74 -21.92 2.46
CA ASP A 273 -16.75 -21.36 1.55
C ASP A 273 -17.33 -21.06 0.16
N SER A 274 -18.34 -21.81 -0.28
CA SER A 274 -18.96 -21.65 -1.60
C SER A 274 -19.72 -20.35 -1.70
N LEU A 275 -20.47 -19.99 -0.66
CA LEU A 275 -21.20 -18.72 -0.60
C LEU A 275 -20.23 -17.53 -0.54
N ILE A 276 -19.15 -17.63 0.25
CA ILE A 276 -18.12 -16.58 0.31
C ILE A 276 -17.43 -16.44 -1.05
N GLU A 277 -17.11 -17.55 -1.71
CA GLU A 277 -16.51 -17.55 -3.05
C GLU A 277 -17.40 -16.88 -4.09
N GLU A 278 -18.71 -17.17 -4.07
CA GLU A 278 -19.69 -16.54 -4.95
C GLU A 278 -19.72 -15.01 -4.74
N LYS A 279 -19.79 -14.56 -3.50
CA LYS A 279 -19.80 -13.12 -3.16
C LYS A 279 -18.49 -12.40 -3.49
N MET A 280 -17.36 -13.07 -3.35
CA MET A 280 -16.08 -12.55 -3.81
C MET A 280 -16.02 -12.41 -5.33
N ARG A 281 -16.58 -13.37 -6.10
CA ARG A 281 -16.68 -13.27 -7.55
C ARG A 281 -17.58 -12.12 -7.97
N GLU A 282 -18.72 -11.96 -7.31
CA GLU A 282 -19.66 -10.88 -7.55
C GLU A 282 -19.01 -9.50 -7.30
N ALA A 283 -18.35 -9.31 -6.16
CA ALA A 283 -17.63 -8.08 -5.83
C ALA A 283 -16.54 -7.75 -6.86
N VAL A 284 -15.83 -8.76 -7.36
CA VAL A 284 -14.82 -8.56 -8.41
C VAL A 284 -15.48 -8.25 -9.75
N PHE A 285 -16.56 -8.94 -10.12
CA PHE A 285 -17.23 -8.71 -11.39
C PHE A 285 -17.73 -7.28 -11.53
N PHE A 286 -18.33 -6.73 -10.47
CA PHE A 286 -18.82 -5.35 -10.42
C PHE A 286 -17.75 -4.30 -10.06
N LYS A 287 -16.47 -4.64 -10.19
CA LYS A 287 -15.40 -3.67 -10.01
C LYS A 287 -15.58 -2.51 -11.00
N PRO A 288 -15.55 -1.23 -10.54
CA PRO A 288 -15.75 -0.07 -11.41
C PRO A 288 -14.64 0.04 -12.46
N ASP A 289 -14.95 0.66 -13.60
CA ASP A 289 -13.98 0.89 -14.69
C ASP A 289 -12.76 1.68 -14.20
N GLY A 290 -13.02 2.76 -13.48
CA GLY A 290 -11.95 3.61 -12.96
C GLY A 290 -12.38 4.42 -11.75
N HIS A 291 -11.43 5.16 -11.20
CA HIS A 291 -11.72 6.19 -10.22
C HIS A 291 -11.97 7.54 -10.91
N GLU A 292 -12.76 8.39 -10.24
CA GLU A 292 -13.07 9.75 -10.67
C GLU A 292 -12.68 10.78 -9.62
N PHE A 293 -11.44 10.67 -9.09
CA PHE A 293 -10.94 11.66 -8.15
C PHE A 293 -11.03 13.06 -8.75
N GLY A 294 -11.66 13.99 -8.03
CA GLY A 294 -11.86 15.38 -8.47
C GLY A 294 -13.10 15.63 -9.33
N ARG A 295 -13.90 14.61 -9.66
CA ARG A 295 -15.23 14.78 -10.23
C ARG A 295 -16.27 14.35 -9.22
N SER A 296 -17.34 15.12 -9.06
CA SER A 296 -18.51 14.71 -8.28
C SER A 296 -19.18 13.56 -9.04
N GLY A 297 -18.86 12.31 -8.64
CA GLY A 297 -19.37 11.12 -9.28
C GLY A 297 -20.90 11.08 -9.19
N LYS A 298 -21.57 10.91 -10.30
CA LYS A 298 -23.00 10.64 -10.33
C LYS A 298 -23.21 9.19 -9.91
N GLY A 299 -23.77 8.94 -8.72
CA GLY A 299 -24.43 7.69 -8.36
C GLY A 299 -23.64 6.64 -7.57
N GLU A 300 -22.33 6.76 -7.37
CA GLU A 300 -21.57 5.84 -6.52
C GLU A 300 -21.17 6.50 -5.20
N GLU A 301 -21.34 5.78 -4.09
CA GLU A 301 -20.91 6.26 -2.77
C GLU A 301 -19.39 6.38 -2.73
N ILE A 302 -18.89 7.61 -2.60
CA ILE A 302 -17.47 7.89 -2.40
C ILE A 302 -17.05 7.36 -1.02
N GLU A 303 -15.86 6.78 -0.94
CA GLU A 303 -15.29 6.30 0.30
C GLU A 303 -15.12 7.40 1.35
N THR A 304 -15.70 7.18 2.51
CA THR A 304 -15.63 8.08 3.68
C THR A 304 -14.61 7.66 4.70
N LYS A 305 -14.19 6.38 4.66
CA LYS A 305 -13.18 5.83 5.59
C LYS A 305 -11.80 6.40 5.30
N LYS A 306 -10.96 6.37 6.31
CA LYS A 306 -9.58 6.85 6.24
C LYS A 306 -8.65 5.78 5.69
N MET A 307 -7.50 6.19 5.14
CA MET A 307 -6.53 5.27 4.54
C MET A 307 -6.09 4.15 5.49
N SER A 308 -5.95 4.44 6.79
CA SER A 308 -5.61 3.43 7.81
C SER A 308 -6.69 2.37 8.00
N GLN A 309 -7.95 2.71 7.79
CA GLN A 309 -9.08 1.77 7.89
C GLN A 309 -9.22 0.91 6.63
N ILE A 310 -8.90 1.48 5.46
CA ILE A 310 -9.00 0.77 4.17
C ILE A 310 -7.78 -0.12 3.92
N GLY A 311 -6.66 0.19 4.53
CA GLY A 311 -5.38 -0.44 4.28
C GLY A 311 -4.61 0.23 3.14
N GLY A 312 -3.79 1.20 3.49
CA GLY A 312 -2.96 2.05 2.60
C GLY A 312 -1.87 1.33 1.82
#